data_f45836831257561b56690dec8b28ba9f
#
_entry.id   f45836831257561b56690dec8b28ba9f
#
_cell.length_a   1.000
_cell.length_b   1.000
_cell.length_c   1.000
_cell.angle_alpha   90.00
_cell.angle_beta   90.00
_cell.angle_gamma   90.00
#
_symmetry.space_group_name_H-M   'P 1'
#
loop_
_entity.id
_entity.type
_entity.pdbx_description
1 polymer ?
#
loop_
_entity_poly.entity_id
_entity_poly.type
_entity_poly.pdbx_seq_one_letter_code
_entity_poly.pdbx_strand_id
1 'polypeptide(L)'
;MNMRKSGLRRRLAGVGTSAVLAAGLVTGISGTAHAGGYGCNGNLVYSQDFTGEGDYANTVVATVYGYWDGRHNCEVAVKKVFVGQRTRTGITLWSNVDSPKDDTDYYTTYAGPVSVYAVGSCVWEEVDMWDPAGHEIAQTFNGQPHNCG
;
A
#
# COMPACT_ATOMS: atom_id res chain seq x y z
N MET A 1 -37.94 46.91 -55.04
CA MET A 1 -37.47 48.33 -54.92
C MET A 1 -36.07 48.29 -54.32
N ASN A 2 -35.11 48.48 -55.22
CA ASN A 2 -33.91 49.29 -55.03
C ASN A 2 -33.04 48.98 -53.81
N MET A 3 -31.85 48.79 -53.89
CA MET A 3 -30.63 49.13 -54.65
C MET A 3 -29.45 49.01 -53.65
N ARG A 4 -28.46 48.44 -54.04
CA ARG A 4 -27.12 48.79 -54.55
C ARG A 4 -26.02 48.66 -53.52
N LYS A 5 -25.02 47.86 -53.93
CA LYS A 5 -23.61 48.25 -54.19
C LYS A 5 -22.85 48.65 -52.94
N SER A 6 -21.66 48.29 -52.74
CA SER A 6 -20.42 47.99 -53.44
C SER A 6 -19.38 47.71 -52.34
N GLY A 7 -18.53 46.76 -52.43
CA GLY A 7 -17.28 46.83 -53.14
C GLY A 7 -16.21 47.51 -52.33
N LEU A 8 -15.24 46.75 -51.77
CA LEU A 8 -13.87 47.18 -51.85
C LEU A 8 -12.90 46.03 -51.48
N ARG A 9 -12.12 45.70 -52.46
CA ARG A 9 -10.94 44.84 -52.29
C ARG A 9 -9.89 45.62 -51.51
N ARG A 10 -9.28 45.03 -50.51
CA ARG A 10 -7.91 45.36 -50.12
C ARG A 10 -7.13 44.11 -49.79
N ARG A 11 -6.15 43.88 -50.63
CA ARG A 11 -5.01 43.00 -50.41
C ARG A 11 -4.09 43.67 -49.38
N LEU A 12 -3.61 42.94 -48.42
CA LEU A 12 -2.35 43.22 -47.71
C LEU A 12 -1.80 41.86 -47.25
N ALA A 13 -0.79 41.59 -47.88
CA ALA A 13 0.56 41.17 -47.63
C ALA A 13 0.83 40.52 -46.26
N GLY A 14 1.45 39.38 -46.42
CA GLY A 14 1.91 38.50 -45.38
C GLY A 14 2.89 39.10 -44.37
N VAL A 15 2.86 38.55 -43.22
CA VAL A 15 4.01 38.48 -42.33
C VAL A 15 4.06 37.07 -41.80
N GLY A 16 5.08 36.36 -42.23
CA GLY A 16 5.40 35.07 -41.70
C GLY A 16 5.91 35.22 -40.28
N THR A 17 5.20 34.69 -39.34
CA THR A 17 5.70 34.48 -37.98
C THR A 17 6.13 33.02 -37.86
N SER A 18 7.44 32.83 -37.89
CA SER A 18 8.09 31.55 -37.56
C SER A 18 7.77 31.17 -36.11
N ALA A 19 6.93 30.17 -35.92
CA ALA A 19 6.74 29.59 -34.64
C ALA A 19 7.98 28.74 -34.29
N VAL A 20 8.83 29.26 -33.43
CA VAL A 20 9.89 28.48 -32.79
C VAL A 20 9.23 27.51 -31.85
N LEU A 21 9.18 26.22 -32.24
CA LEU A 21 8.86 25.13 -31.39
C LEU A 21 10.01 24.95 -30.38
N ALA A 22 9.90 25.59 -29.25
CA ALA A 22 10.71 25.22 -28.07
C ALA A 22 10.31 23.84 -27.64
N ALA A 23 11.07 22.83 -28.06
CA ALA A 23 11.00 21.47 -27.49
C ALA A 23 11.51 21.60 -26.06
N GLY A 24 10.59 21.80 -25.13
CA GLY A 24 10.86 21.68 -23.71
C GLY A 24 11.19 20.19 -23.42
N LEU A 25 12.46 19.91 -23.17
CA LEU A 25 12.90 18.68 -22.54
C LEU A 25 12.27 18.65 -21.14
N VAL A 26 11.11 18.00 -21.01
CA VAL A 26 10.60 17.55 -19.74
C VAL A 26 11.53 16.42 -19.32
N THR A 27 12.58 16.75 -18.57
CA THR A 27 13.31 15.77 -17.80
C THR A 27 12.32 15.24 -16.74
N GLY A 28 11.61 14.19 -17.08
CA GLY A 28 10.81 13.46 -16.13
C GLY A 28 11.75 12.98 -15.02
N ILE A 29 11.66 13.63 -13.87
CA ILE A 29 12.19 13.05 -12.64
C ILE A 29 11.33 11.81 -12.44
N SER A 30 11.88 10.64 -12.80
CA SER A 30 11.31 9.35 -12.45
C SER A 30 11.43 9.23 -10.93
N GLY A 31 10.54 9.90 -10.21
CA GLY A 31 10.29 9.58 -8.83
C GLY A 31 9.84 8.13 -8.83
N THR A 32 10.63 7.24 -8.24
CA THR A 32 10.19 5.89 -7.94
C THR A 32 8.90 6.03 -7.14
N ALA A 33 7.77 5.72 -7.76
CA ALA A 33 6.52 5.59 -7.04
C ALA A 33 6.72 4.44 -6.05
N HIS A 34 6.96 4.77 -4.80
CA HIS A 34 6.89 3.79 -3.72
C HIS A 34 5.42 3.43 -3.58
N ALA A 35 5.04 2.34 -4.22
CA ALA A 35 3.69 1.79 -4.12
C ALA A 35 3.55 1.07 -2.78
N GLY A 36 3.53 1.84 -1.71
CA GLY A 36 3.23 1.33 -0.37
C GLY A 36 1.73 1.17 -0.16
N GLY A 37 1.34 0.43 0.87
CA GLY A 37 -0.05 0.27 1.27
C GLY A 37 -0.18 0.26 2.79
N TYR A 38 -1.34 0.68 3.30
CA TYR A 38 -1.66 0.67 4.73
C TYR A 38 -0.65 1.42 5.63
N GLY A 39 0.06 2.42 5.09
CA GLY A 39 1.09 3.15 5.80
C GLY A 39 2.51 2.56 5.71
N CYS A 40 2.68 1.40 5.09
CA CYS A 40 3.98 0.85 4.72
C CYS A 40 4.57 1.54 3.49
N ASN A 41 5.90 1.63 3.43
CA ASN A 41 6.65 2.05 2.23
C ASN A 41 7.17 0.82 1.47
N GLY A 42 7.50 1.03 0.18
CA GLY A 42 8.12 0.01 -0.65
C GLY A 42 7.13 -0.81 -1.47
N ASN A 43 7.59 -1.91 -2.03
CA ASN A 43 6.81 -2.78 -2.89
C ASN A 43 6.16 -3.91 -2.08
N LEU A 44 4.95 -4.30 -2.47
CA LEU A 44 4.33 -5.51 -1.94
C LEU A 44 5.17 -6.73 -2.36
N VAL A 45 5.66 -7.48 -1.40
CA VAL A 45 6.54 -8.66 -1.60
C VAL A 45 6.00 -9.92 -0.94
N TYR A 46 4.99 -9.78 -0.09
CA TYR A 46 4.41 -10.89 0.67
C TYR A 46 2.91 -10.72 0.86
N SER A 47 2.18 -11.83 0.81
CA SER A 47 0.77 -11.91 1.17
C SER A 47 0.45 -13.32 1.66
N GLN A 48 -0.08 -13.42 2.87
CA GLN A 48 -0.43 -14.69 3.51
C GLN A 48 -1.76 -14.59 4.23
N ASP A 49 -2.61 -15.58 4.02
CA ASP A 49 -3.85 -15.74 4.76
C ASP A 49 -3.60 -16.50 6.07
N PHE A 50 -4.18 -15.99 7.14
CA PHE A 50 -4.15 -16.57 8.47
C PHE A 50 -5.55 -17.08 8.83
N THR A 51 -5.63 -18.35 9.20
CA THR A 51 -6.87 -18.94 9.72
C THR A 51 -6.95 -18.80 11.23
N GLY A 52 -8.15 -18.78 11.75
CA GLY A 52 -8.36 -18.78 13.19
C GLY A 52 -8.19 -20.13 13.85
N GLU A 53 -8.60 -20.22 15.10
CA GLU A 53 -8.57 -21.40 15.94
C GLU A 53 -9.99 -21.78 16.39
N GLY A 54 -10.16 -22.96 16.94
CA GLY A 54 -11.44 -23.45 17.43
C GLY A 54 -12.53 -23.40 16.34
N ASP A 55 -13.59 -22.66 16.59
CA ASP A 55 -14.69 -22.49 15.64
C ASP A 55 -14.27 -21.77 14.35
N TYR A 56 -13.13 -21.10 14.34
CA TYR A 56 -12.56 -20.37 13.21
C TYR A 56 -11.42 -21.10 12.50
N ALA A 57 -11.11 -22.36 12.87
CA ALA A 57 -9.96 -23.13 12.35
C ALA A 57 -9.92 -23.27 10.81
N ASN A 58 -11.08 -23.14 10.12
CA ASN A 58 -11.18 -23.19 8.67
C ASN A 58 -11.60 -21.83 8.07
N THR A 59 -11.51 -20.76 8.85
CA THR A 59 -11.91 -19.42 8.45
C THR A 59 -10.68 -18.55 8.34
N VAL A 60 -10.46 -17.91 7.20
CA VAL A 60 -9.45 -16.86 7.08
C VAL A 60 -9.90 -15.67 7.92
N VAL A 61 -9.17 -15.37 8.98
CA VAL A 61 -9.50 -14.29 9.92
C VAL A 61 -8.76 -12.99 9.59
N ALA A 62 -7.56 -13.10 9.00
CA ALA A 62 -6.78 -11.96 8.51
C ALA A 62 -5.96 -12.35 7.27
N THR A 63 -5.58 -11.35 6.48
CA THR A 63 -4.49 -11.47 5.50
C THR A 63 -3.39 -10.49 5.88
N VAL A 64 -2.17 -11.01 6.02
CA VAL A 64 -0.98 -10.17 6.19
C VAL A 64 -0.48 -9.74 4.81
N TYR A 65 -0.15 -8.47 4.69
CA TYR A 65 0.54 -7.91 3.53
C TYR A 65 1.88 -7.34 3.98
N GLY A 66 2.97 -7.80 3.32
CA GLY A 66 4.32 -7.38 3.61
C GLY A 66 4.92 -6.56 2.47
N TYR A 67 5.59 -5.48 2.83
CA TYR A 67 6.21 -4.52 1.92
C TYR A 67 7.70 -4.39 2.21
N TRP A 68 8.50 -4.25 1.15
CA TRP A 68 9.95 -4.08 1.22
C TRP A 68 10.39 -2.75 0.63
N ASP A 69 11.08 -1.92 1.39
CA ASP A 69 11.58 -0.61 0.97
C ASP A 69 13.06 -0.61 0.57
N GLY A 70 13.70 -1.79 0.56
CA GLY A 70 15.14 -1.97 0.33
C GLY A 70 15.96 -2.12 1.62
N ARG A 71 15.35 -1.91 2.80
CA ARG A 71 16.00 -2.00 4.11
C ARG A 71 15.11 -2.58 5.19
N HIS A 72 13.81 -2.29 5.13
CA HIS A 72 12.84 -2.71 6.12
C HIS A 72 11.76 -3.57 5.49
N ASN A 73 11.35 -4.62 6.20
CA ASN A 73 10.07 -5.25 6.02
C ASN A 73 9.05 -4.51 6.88
N CYS A 74 7.92 -4.18 6.28
CA CYS A 74 6.79 -3.52 6.92
C CYS A 74 5.54 -4.32 6.65
N GLU A 75 4.78 -4.68 7.70
CA GLU A 75 3.63 -5.56 7.58
C GLU A 75 2.38 -5.01 8.27
N VAL A 76 1.25 -5.46 7.76
CA VAL A 76 -0.09 -5.16 8.29
C VAL A 76 -0.95 -6.42 8.27
N ALA A 77 -1.75 -6.62 9.31
CA ALA A 77 -2.76 -7.67 9.39
C ALA A 77 -4.14 -7.06 9.06
N VAL A 78 -4.65 -7.34 7.86
CA VAL A 78 -5.95 -6.86 7.39
C VAL A 78 -7.03 -7.86 7.75
N LYS A 79 -8.02 -7.43 8.53
CA LYS A 79 -9.12 -8.27 9.00
C LYS A 79 -9.96 -8.83 7.84
N LYS A 80 -10.36 -10.09 7.95
CA LYS A 80 -11.31 -10.76 7.04
C LYS A 80 -12.63 -11.08 7.75
N VAL A 81 -12.62 -11.13 9.08
CA VAL A 81 -13.82 -11.26 9.92
C VAL A 81 -14.00 -9.99 10.74
N PHE A 82 -15.23 -9.72 11.17
CA PHE A 82 -15.59 -8.54 11.98
C PHE A 82 -15.10 -7.21 11.39
N VAL A 83 -14.98 -7.15 10.07
CA VAL A 83 -14.60 -5.91 9.35
C VAL A 83 -15.62 -4.81 9.63
N GLY A 84 -15.14 -3.62 10.00
CA GLY A 84 -15.98 -2.51 10.42
C GLY A 84 -16.39 -2.54 11.89
N GLN A 85 -16.21 -3.67 12.60
CA GLN A 85 -16.41 -3.76 14.04
C GLN A 85 -15.08 -3.56 14.77
N ARG A 86 -15.11 -2.78 15.83
CA ARG A 86 -13.92 -2.52 16.64
C ARG A 86 -13.64 -3.71 17.55
N THR A 87 -12.72 -4.58 17.15
CA THR A 87 -12.26 -5.73 17.93
C THR A 87 -10.76 -5.65 18.14
N ARG A 88 -10.25 -6.27 19.21
CA ARG A 88 -8.82 -6.36 19.44
C ARG A 88 -8.18 -7.19 18.33
N THR A 89 -7.12 -6.65 17.74
CA THR A 89 -6.38 -7.25 16.62
C THR A 89 -4.94 -6.84 16.75
N GLY A 90 -4.01 -7.76 16.59
CA GLY A 90 -2.58 -7.52 16.70
C GLY A 90 -1.79 -8.10 15.54
N ILE A 91 -0.62 -7.53 15.32
CA ILE A 91 0.45 -8.07 14.51
C ILE A 91 1.77 -7.83 15.19
N THR A 92 2.58 -8.88 15.30
CA THR A 92 3.96 -8.79 15.75
C THR A 92 4.88 -9.25 14.64
N LEU A 93 5.94 -8.50 14.37
CA LEU A 93 6.92 -8.77 13.32
C LEU A 93 8.32 -8.88 13.93
N TRP A 94 9.06 -9.93 13.55
CA TRP A 94 10.43 -10.21 13.98
C TRP A 94 11.41 -10.25 12.83
N SER A 95 12.66 -9.88 13.11
CA SER A 95 13.81 -10.25 12.30
C SER A 95 14.97 -10.70 13.21
N ASN A 96 15.99 -11.36 12.64
CA ASN A 96 17.18 -11.75 13.42
C ASN A 96 18.12 -10.58 13.75
N VAL A 97 17.88 -9.43 13.14
CA VAL A 97 18.82 -8.27 13.16
C VAL A 97 18.21 -6.99 13.71
N ASP A 98 16.93 -7.06 14.14
CA ASP A 98 16.24 -5.95 14.78
C ASP A 98 15.35 -6.47 15.92
N SER A 99 14.97 -5.56 16.83
CA SER A 99 14.02 -5.88 17.89
C SER A 99 12.61 -6.08 17.31
N PRO A 100 11.83 -7.02 17.86
CA PRO A 100 10.43 -7.19 17.49
C PRO A 100 9.64 -5.88 17.53
N LYS A 101 8.70 -5.73 16.63
CA LYS A 101 7.70 -4.65 16.63
C LYS A 101 6.32 -5.24 16.73
N ASP A 102 5.51 -4.67 17.58
CA ASP A 102 4.14 -5.06 17.87
C ASP A 102 3.20 -3.88 17.71
N ASP A 103 2.02 -4.16 17.20
CA ASP A 103 0.89 -3.24 17.18
C ASP A 103 -0.39 -4.03 17.47
N THR A 104 -0.82 -4.01 18.73
CA THR A 104 -2.01 -4.69 19.23
C THR A 104 -2.94 -3.71 19.94
N ASP A 105 -4.09 -3.42 19.33
CA ASP A 105 -5.12 -2.55 19.90
C ASP A 105 -6.49 -2.90 19.29
N TYR A 106 -7.49 -2.06 19.51
CA TYR A 106 -8.83 -2.22 18.95
C TYR A 106 -8.95 -1.54 17.59
N TYR A 107 -9.08 -2.36 16.54
CA TYR A 107 -9.14 -1.92 15.15
C TYR A 107 -10.44 -2.32 14.47
N THR A 108 -10.85 -1.52 13.48
CA THR A 108 -12.03 -1.80 12.64
C THR A 108 -11.66 -2.54 11.36
N THR A 109 -10.43 -2.35 10.84
CA THR A 109 -10.02 -2.83 9.51
C THR A 109 -8.70 -3.57 9.49
N TYR A 110 -7.65 -3.06 10.15
CA TYR A 110 -6.32 -3.67 10.18
C TYR A 110 -5.53 -3.22 11.40
N ALA A 111 -4.58 -4.05 11.84
CA ALA A 111 -3.51 -3.74 12.79
C ALA A 111 -2.20 -3.51 12.02
N GLY A 112 -1.31 -2.70 12.58
CA GLY A 112 -0.08 -2.22 11.93
C GLY A 112 -0.25 -0.80 11.35
N PRO A 113 0.75 -0.28 10.61
CA PRO A 113 1.93 -1.01 10.15
C PRO A 113 2.98 -1.22 11.24
N VAL A 114 3.63 -2.37 11.21
CA VAL A 114 4.85 -2.67 11.99
C VAL A 114 6.03 -2.84 11.05
N SER A 115 7.21 -2.33 11.41
CA SER A 115 8.37 -2.34 10.51
C SER A 115 9.65 -2.70 11.24
N VAL A 116 10.43 -3.63 10.69
CA VAL A 116 11.72 -4.07 11.19
C VAL A 116 12.80 -3.93 10.13
N TYR A 117 14.03 -3.61 10.55
CA TYR A 117 15.20 -3.71 9.69
C TYR A 117 15.48 -5.18 9.38
N ALA A 118 15.74 -5.50 8.10
CA ALA A 118 15.89 -6.91 7.68
C ALA A 118 16.86 -7.11 6.51
N VAL A 119 17.84 -6.22 6.32
CA VAL A 119 18.89 -6.45 5.30
C VAL A 119 19.70 -7.68 5.67
N GLY A 120 19.75 -8.67 4.75
CA GLY A 120 20.43 -9.94 4.96
C GLY A 120 19.75 -10.86 6.00
N SER A 121 18.47 -10.65 6.26
CA SER A 121 17.70 -11.42 7.23
C SER A 121 16.32 -11.77 6.68
N CYS A 122 15.74 -12.84 7.20
CA CYS A 122 14.33 -13.13 7.03
C CYS A 122 13.50 -12.46 8.13
N VAL A 123 12.19 -12.42 7.92
CA VAL A 123 11.22 -11.98 8.91
C VAL A 123 10.20 -13.08 9.21
N TRP A 124 9.52 -12.95 10.36
CA TRP A 124 8.40 -13.78 10.81
C TRP A 124 7.34 -12.90 11.39
N GLU A 125 6.10 -13.34 11.33
CA GLU A 125 4.99 -12.62 11.92
C GLU A 125 4.07 -13.53 12.75
N GLU A 126 3.37 -12.92 13.70
CA GLU A 126 2.24 -13.48 14.44
C GLU A 126 1.05 -12.55 14.31
N VAL A 127 -0.13 -13.14 14.15
CA VAL A 127 -1.41 -12.42 14.11
C VAL A 127 -2.25 -12.87 15.30
N ASP A 128 -2.69 -11.91 16.09
CA ASP A 128 -3.60 -12.10 17.20
C ASP A 128 -4.96 -11.47 16.91
N MET A 129 -6.04 -12.20 17.10
CA MET A 129 -7.39 -11.68 16.88
C MET A 129 -8.38 -12.12 17.92
N TRP A 130 -9.30 -11.22 18.25
CA TRP A 130 -10.40 -11.45 19.17
C TRP A 130 -11.75 -11.18 18.50
N ASP A 131 -12.78 -11.91 18.92
CA ASP A 131 -14.16 -11.67 18.52
C ASP A 131 -14.74 -10.43 19.25
N PRO A 132 -15.96 -9.97 18.88
CA PRO A 132 -16.61 -8.85 19.57
C PRO A 132 -16.95 -9.11 21.04
N ALA A 133 -17.00 -10.37 21.47
CA ALA A 133 -17.21 -10.75 22.87
C ALA A 133 -15.91 -10.76 23.68
N GLY A 134 -14.76 -10.60 23.03
CA GLY A 134 -13.44 -10.56 23.65
C GLY A 134 -12.79 -11.96 23.80
N HIS A 135 -13.29 -12.97 23.13
CA HIS A 135 -12.64 -14.27 23.05
C HIS A 135 -11.57 -14.23 21.96
N GLU A 136 -10.40 -14.76 22.28
CA GLU A 136 -9.34 -14.92 21.30
C GLU A 136 -9.73 -16.00 20.27
N ILE A 137 -9.64 -15.66 19.00
CA ILE A 137 -10.00 -16.52 17.87
C ILE A 137 -8.81 -16.87 16.97
N ALA A 138 -7.69 -16.23 17.18
CA ALA A 138 -6.40 -16.55 16.54
C ALA A 138 -5.26 -16.03 17.39
N GLN A 139 -4.26 -16.86 17.59
CA GLN A 139 -2.89 -16.55 17.96
C GLN A 139 -2.01 -17.37 17.02
N THR A 140 -1.89 -16.88 15.78
CA THR A 140 -1.28 -17.66 14.70
C THR A 140 0.07 -17.12 14.33
N PHE A 141 1.09 -17.92 14.62
CA PHE A 141 2.46 -17.71 14.19
C PHE A 141 2.71 -18.48 12.89
N ASN A 142 3.11 -17.82 11.84
CA ASN A 142 3.37 -18.46 10.56
C ASN A 142 4.56 -19.45 10.64
N GLY A 143 5.51 -19.32 11.52
CA GLY A 143 6.62 -20.26 11.71
C GLY A 143 7.57 -20.41 10.52
N GLN A 144 7.23 -19.90 9.35
CA GLN A 144 8.03 -19.96 8.13
C GLN A 144 8.65 -18.60 7.88
N PRO A 145 10.00 -18.52 7.86
CA PRO A 145 10.66 -17.28 7.52
C PRO A 145 10.38 -16.89 6.06
N HIS A 146 10.16 -15.63 5.82
CA HIS A 146 9.92 -15.10 4.48
C HIS A 146 10.68 -13.77 4.27
N ASN A 147 10.62 -13.24 3.05
CA ASN A 147 11.31 -12.00 2.66
C ASN A 147 12.78 -11.99 3.10
N CYS A 148 13.48 -13.11 2.86
CA CYS A 148 14.90 -13.25 3.15
C CYS A 148 15.70 -12.45 2.11
N GLY A 149 16.25 -11.31 2.49
CA GLY A 149 17.00 -10.38 1.64
C GLY A 149 18.50 -10.59 1.65
#